data_a685743ae559c6efacb03370670d4fcf
#
_entry.id   a685743ae559c6efacb03370670d4fcf
#
_cell.length_a   1.000
_cell.length_b   1.000
_cell.length_c   1.000
_cell.angle_alpha   90.00
_cell.angle_beta   90.00
_cell.angle_gamma   90.00
#
_symmetry.space_group_name_H-M   'P 1'
#
loop_
_entity.id
_entity.type
_entity.pdbx_description
1 polymer ?
#
loop_
_entity_poly.entity_id
_entity_poly.type
_entity_poly.pdbx_seq_one_letter_code
_entity_poly.pdbx_strand_id
1 'polypeptide(L)'
;GGKLTLDGSTGIDIGVETDVPIDVDSSTLDIDASGAITISGSGVFDVNAAGALTLDSDTSISIGTDNDKPIDIDSSTLDIDASGAITIDGTSTLSIDVDGATNINTSVGGIEINSEAGSLTLDGHTGVDIDASNSGKVTIDGAQGIDIGVAADTPIDIDSSTLDIDA
;
A
#
# COMPACT_ATOMS: atom_id res chain seq x y z
N GLY A 1 21.10 -22.40 -40.76
CA GLY A 1 21.58 -21.88 -39.50
C GLY A 1 21.82 -23.00 -38.51
N GLY A 2 22.97 -22.99 -37.88
CA GLY A 2 23.34 -24.01 -36.87
C GLY A 2 23.19 -23.45 -35.45
N LYS A 3 23.11 -24.34 -34.49
CA LYS A 3 23.18 -24.01 -33.06
C LYS A 3 24.64 -23.75 -32.67
N LEU A 4 24.94 -22.67 -31.97
CA LEU A 4 26.19 -22.49 -31.26
C LEU A 4 25.97 -22.93 -29.81
N THR A 5 26.79 -23.85 -29.31
CA THR A 5 26.81 -24.27 -27.93
C THR A 5 28.12 -23.82 -27.30
N LEU A 6 28.05 -23.04 -26.22
CA LEU A 6 29.19 -22.66 -25.39
C LEU A 6 29.06 -23.46 -24.09
N ASP A 7 30.05 -24.27 -23.77
CA ASP A 7 30.07 -25.08 -22.56
C ASP A 7 31.45 -24.93 -21.90
N GLY A 8 31.43 -24.35 -20.70
CA GLY A 8 32.63 -24.13 -19.91
C GLY A 8 32.52 -24.81 -18.54
N SER A 9 33.41 -25.74 -18.23
CA SER A 9 33.36 -26.49 -16.97
C SER A 9 33.57 -25.63 -15.71
N THR A 10 34.11 -24.41 -15.86
CA THR A 10 34.36 -23.46 -14.77
C THR A 10 33.62 -22.14 -14.93
N GLY A 11 33.05 -21.90 -16.10
CA GLY A 11 32.32 -20.68 -16.43
C GLY A 11 32.59 -20.19 -17.83
N ILE A 12 31.78 -19.24 -18.29
CA ILE A 12 31.94 -18.49 -19.52
C ILE A 12 31.86 -17.01 -19.15
N ASP A 13 32.96 -16.29 -19.38
CA ASP A 13 33.04 -14.84 -19.12
C ASP A 13 32.86 -14.08 -20.44
N ILE A 14 31.96 -13.11 -20.47
CA ILE A 14 31.71 -12.25 -21.62
C ILE A 14 31.89 -10.79 -21.20
N GLY A 15 32.80 -10.05 -21.84
CA GLY A 15 33.04 -8.64 -21.58
C GLY A 15 33.93 -8.33 -20.36
N VAL A 16 34.99 -9.09 -20.14
CA VAL A 16 35.77 -9.10 -18.87
C VAL A 16 36.73 -7.92 -18.70
N GLU A 17 37.25 -7.32 -19.78
CA GLU A 17 38.38 -6.37 -19.64
C GLU A 17 38.04 -4.88 -19.84
N THR A 18 36.93 -4.59 -20.43
CA THR A 18 36.40 -3.20 -20.61
C THR A 18 34.90 -3.24 -20.67
N ASP A 19 34.26 -2.19 -20.13
CA ASP A 19 32.81 -2.02 -20.18
C ASP A 19 32.34 -1.80 -21.62
N VAL A 20 32.15 -2.90 -22.35
CA VAL A 20 31.57 -2.91 -23.70
C VAL A 20 30.12 -3.37 -23.65
N PRO A 21 29.26 -2.78 -24.44
CA PRO A 21 27.86 -3.21 -24.52
C PRO A 21 27.77 -4.68 -24.99
N ILE A 22 26.90 -5.44 -24.32
CA ILE A 22 26.48 -6.77 -24.79
C ILE A 22 25.04 -6.59 -25.26
N ASP A 23 24.80 -6.80 -26.54
CA ASP A 23 23.50 -6.72 -27.17
C ASP A 23 23.01 -8.14 -27.48
N VAL A 24 21.82 -8.49 -27.02
CA VAL A 24 21.20 -9.79 -27.27
C VAL A 24 19.87 -9.55 -27.98
N ASP A 25 19.88 -9.66 -29.29
CA ASP A 25 18.71 -9.59 -30.13
C ASP A 25 18.16 -10.99 -30.43
N SER A 26 17.03 -11.31 -29.87
CA SER A 26 16.44 -12.64 -29.99
C SER A 26 14.90 -12.60 -29.92
N SER A 27 14.24 -13.54 -30.56
CA SER A 27 12.79 -13.71 -30.42
C SER A 27 12.40 -14.22 -29.02
N THR A 28 13.30 -14.91 -28.35
CA THR A 28 13.12 -15.43 -26.98
C THR A 28 14.47 -15.48 -26.28
N LEU A 29 14.57 -14.94 -25.11
CA LEU A 29 15.70 -15.12 -24.20
C LEU A 29 15.21 -15.93 -22.99
N ASP A 30 15.81 -17.09 -22.79
CA ASP A 30 15.53 -17.97 -21.66
C ASP A 30 16.80 -18.09 -20.80
N ILE A 31 16.70 -17.76 -19.52
CA ILE A 31 17.79 -17.83 -18.56
C ILE A 31 17.35 -18.77 -17.43
N ASP A 32 17.90 -19.96 -17.43
CA ASP A 32 17.61 -21.01 -16.45
C ASP A 32 18.86 -21.27 -15.58
N ALA A 33 18.70 -21.08 -14.30
CA ALA A 33 19.79 -21.25 -13.35
C ALA A 33 19.33 -22.05 -12.12
N SER A 34 20.10 -23.07 -11.75
CA SER A 34 19.86 -23.82 -10.51
C SER A 34 20.27 -23.04 -9.24
N GLY A 35 20.98 -21.94 -9.39
CA GLY A 35 21.39 -21.03 -8.32
C GLY A 35 20.87 -19.62 -8.53
N ALA A 36 21.52 -18.64 -7.92
CA ALA A 36 21.14 -17.24 -8.03
C ALA A 36 21.40 -16.67 -9.43
N ILE A 37 20.48 -15.85 -9.91
CA ILE A 37 20.70 -14.90 -11.00
C ILE A 37 20.90 -13.53 -10.38
N THR A 38 22.06 -12.90 -10.61
CA THR A 38 22.38 -11.58 -10.08
C THR A 38 22.56 -10.60 -11.23
N ILE A 39 21.80 -9.51 -11.20
CA ILE A 39 21.93 -8.41 -12.15
C ILE A 39 22.27 -7.15 -11.34
N SER A 40 23.47 -6.62 -11.51
CA SER A 40 23.98 -5.47 -10.78
C SER A 40 24.44 -4.41 -11.77
N GLY A 41 24.03 -3.17 -11.54
CA GLY A 41 24.42 -2.03 -12.35
C GLY A 41 24.58 -0.78 -11.49
N SER A 42 25.48 0.11 -11.85
CA SER A 42 25.64 1.42 -11.20
C SER A 42 24.67 2.48 -11.77
N GLY A 43 24.02 2.18 -12.87
CA GLY A 43 23.04 3.04 -13.55
C GLY A 43 21.62 2.52 -13.44
N VAL A 44 20.79 2.95 -14.37
CA VAL A 44 19.39 2.52 -14.45
C VAL A 44 19.33 1.05 -14.88
N PHE A 45 18.49 0.29 -14.19
CA PHE A 45 18.02 -1.02 -14.67
C PHE A 45 16.58 -0.83 -15.18
N ASP A 46 16.40 -0.89 -16.48
CA ASP A 46 15.11 -0.66 -17.15
C ASP A 46 14.55 -2.00 -17.65
N VAL A 47 13.33 -2.31 -17.27
CA VAL A 47 12.57 -3.48 -17.75
C VAL A 47 11.31 -2.97 -18.42
N ASN A 48 11.28 -2.99 -19.73
CA ASN A 48 10.17 -2.52 -20.53
C ASN A 48 9.49 -3.70 -21.24
N ALA A 49 8.27 -4.02 -20.87
CA ALA A 49 7.48 -5.09 -21.45
C ALA A 49 6.24 -4.53 -22.14
N ALA A 50 6.07 -4.81 -23.43
CA ALA A 50 4.84 -4.46 -24.16
C ALA A 50 3.63 -5.32 -23.72
N GLY A 51 3.88 -6.46 -23.12
CA GLY A 51 2.88 -7.34 -22.51
C GLY A 51 2.96 -7.33 -21.00
N ALA A 52 2.48 -8.38 -20.37
CA ALA A 52 2.58 -8.53 -18.92
C ALA A 52 4.02 -8.73 -18.45
N LEU A 53 4.39 -8.07 -17.36
CA LEU A 53 5.55 -8.42 -16.56
C LEU A 53 5.07 -9.19 -15.33
N THR A 54 5.53 -10.44 -15.16
CA THR A 54 5.20 -11.27 -14.02
C THR A 54 6.43 -11.45 -13.15
N LEU A 55 6.31 -11.15 -11.86
CA LEU A 55 7.31 -11.45 -10.84
C LEU A 55 6.66 -12.42 -9.85
N ASP A 56 7.21 -13.61 -9.74
CA ASP A 56 6.68 -14.67 -8.89
C ASP A 56 7.80 -15.25 -8.01
N SER A 57 7.50 -15.55 -6.77
CA SER A 57 8.46 -16.10 -5.81
C SER A 57 7.77 -16.97 -4.77
N ASP A 58 8.28 -18.16 -4.54
CA ASP A 58 7.80 -19.09 -3.51
C ASP A 58 8.02 -18.58 -2.08
N THR A 59 8.86 -17.57 -1.89
CA THR A 59 9.21 -17.07 -0.54
C THR A 59 8.89 -15.61 -0.36
N SER A 60 9.47 -14.71 -1.14
CA SER A 60 9.24 -13.28 -1.02
C SER A 60 9.72 -12.49 -2.23
N ILE A 61 9.08 -11.37 -2.49
CA ILE A 61 9.58 -10.32 -3.37
C ILE A 61 9.88 -9.12 -2.48
N SER A 62 11.14 -8.65 -2.50
CA SER A 62 11.58 -7.53 -1.69
C SER A 62 11.99 -6.35 -2.59
N ILE A 63 11.45 -5.18 -2.33
CA ILE A 63 11.71 -3.97 -3.10
C ILE A 63 12.23 -2.89 -2.14
N GLY A 64 13.40 -2.29 -2.44
CA GLY A 64 13.98 -1.19 -1.68
C GLY A 64 14.55 -1.58 -0.30
N THR A 65 15.17 -2.75 -0.18
CA THR A 65 15.61 -3.29 1.12
C THR A 65 16.89 -2.66 1.68
N ASP A 66 17.77 -2.09 0.86
CA ASP A 66 19.09 -1.65 1.32
C ASP A 66 19.14 -0.18 1.78
N ASN A 67 18.26 0.65 1.30
CA ASN A 67 18.14 2.06 1.69
C ASN A 67 16.74 2.55 1.34
N ASP A 68 16.20 3.42 2.18
CA ASP A 68 14.90 4.06 1.93
C ASP A 68 14.94 4.88 0.65
N LYS A 69 14.39 4.35 -0.42
CA LYS A 69 14.23 5.01 -1.72
C LYS A 69 12.76 5.13 -2.06
N PRO A 70 12.35 6.20 -2.73
CA PRO A 70 10.98 6.31 -3.22
C PRO A 70 10.62 5.13 -4.13
N ILE A 71 9.44 4.59 -3.91
CA ILE A 71 8.78 3.66 -4.82
C ILE A 71 7.57 4.39 -5.39
N ASP A 72 7.55 4.59 -6.68
CA ASP A 72 6.47 5.24 -7.41
C ASP A 72 5.69 4.17 -8.20
N ILE A 73 4.37 4.13 -8.01
CA ILE A 73 3.48 3.19 -8.70
C ILE A 73 2.41 4.01 -9.40
N ASP A 74 2.60 4.21 -10.69
CA ASP A 74 1.62 4.86 -11.56
C ASP A 74 0.84 3.78 -12.32
N SER A 75 -0.43 3.66 -12.02
CA SER A 75 -1.28 2.61 -12.60
C SER A 75 -2.74 3.06 -12.69
N SER A 76 -3.46 2.56 -13.69
CA SER A 76 -4.91 2.77 -13.79
C SER A 76 -5.69 2.06 -12.68
N THR A 77 -5.16 0.96 -12.16
CA THR A 77 -5.72 0.19 -11.05
C THR A 77 -4.59 -0.45 -10.26
N LEU A 78 -4.58 -0.24 -8.96
CA LEU A 78 -3.73 -0.99 -8.03
C LEU A 78 -4.62 -1.89 -7.18
N ASP A 79 -4.42 -3.19 -7.31
CA ASP A 79 -5.11 -4.22 -6.51
C ASP A 79 -4.09 -4.88 -5.57
N ILE A 80 -4.39 -4.90 -4.28
CA ILE A 80 -3.55 -5.52 -3.26
C ILE A 80 -4.41 -6.57 -2.55
N ASP A 81 -4.22 -7.82 -2.91
CA ASP A 81 -4.90 -8.96 -2.30
C ASP A 81 -3.93 -9.75 -1.41
N ALA A 82 -4.22 -9.82 -0.15
CA ALA A 82 -3.39 -10.52 0.82
C ALA A 82 -4.24 -11.47 1.69
N SER A 83 -3.83 -12.72 1.77
CA SER A 83 -4.45 -13.70 2.68
C SER A 83 -4.11 -13.44 4.15
N GLY A 84 -3.10 -12.64 4.43
CA GLY A 84 -2.67 -12.23 5.76
C GLY A 84 -2.83 -10.72 5.98
N ALA A 85 -2.07 -10.17 6.91
CA ALA A 85 -2.11 -8.74 7.21
C ALA A 85 -1.47 -7.89 6.11
N ILE A 86 -2.05 -6.73 5.86
CA ILE A 86 -1.41 -5.63 5.15
C ILE A 86 -0.98 -4.61 6.20
N THR A 87 0.31 -4.33 6.29
CA THR A 87 0.88 -3.37 7.24
C THR A 87 1.47 -2.19 6.49
N ILE A 88 1.11 -0.98 6.90
CA ILE A 88 1.65 0.26 6.36
C ILE A 88 2.27 1.03 7.51
N ASP A 89 3.59 1.00 7.63
CA ASP A 89 4.35 1.70 8.66
C ASP A 89 5.07 2.90 8.04
N GLY A 90 4.86 4.06 8.62
CA GLY A 90 5.49 5.29 8.19
C GLY A 90 5.97 6.11 9.39
N THR A 91 7.16 6.66 9.32
CA THR A 91 7.72 7.53 10.37
C THR A 91 7.29 8.99 10.23
N SER A 92 6.55 9.31 9.17
CA SER A 92 6.07 10.68 8.90
C SER A 92 4.57 10.66 8.59
N THR A 93 4.15 10.93 7.40
CA THR A 93 2.75 11.11 7.03
C THR A 93 2.27 9.99 6.13
N LEU A 94 1.11 9.42 6.44
CA LEU A 94 0.30 8.67 5.48
C LEU A 94 -0.79 9.62 4.95
N SER A 95 -0.79 9.89 3.65
CA SER A 95 -1.85 10.66 2.98
C SER A 95 -2.64 9.74 2.05
N ILE A 96 -3.96 9.79 2.16
CA ILE A 96 -4.89 9.10 1.25
C ILE A 96 -5.79 10.18 0.66
N ASP A 97 -5.54 10.53 -0.60
CA ASP A 97 -6.27 11.56 -1.33
C ASP A 97 -7.03 10.90 -2.49
N VAL A 98 -8.35 11.04 -2.49
CA VAL A 98 -9.24 10.33 -3.42
C VAL A 98 -10.33 11.28 -3.90
N ASP A 99 -10.42 11.51 -5.20
CA ASP A 99 -11.50 12.30 -5.81
C ASP A 99 -12.89 11.65 -5.69
N GLY A 100 -12.94 10.36 -5.47
CA GLY A 100 -14.17 9.58 -5.33
C GLY A 100 -14.46 9.19 -3.89
N ALA A 101 -15.20 8.11 -3.70
CA ALA A 101 -15.50 7.58 -2.38
C ALA A 101 -14.37 6.70 -1.83
N THR A 102 -14.08 6.87 -0.55
CA THR A 102 -13.22 5.94 0.21
C THR A 102 -14.10 5.05 1.08
N ASN A 103 -14.00 3.73 0.92
CA ASN A 103 -14.73 2.76 1.72
C ASN A 103 -13.75 1.96 2.59
N ILE A 104 -14.02 1.91 3.88
CA ILE A 104 -13.29 1.07 4.84
C ILE A 104 -14.31 0.11 5.47
N ASN A 105 -14.24 -1.15 5.12
CA ASN A 105 -15.19 -2.17 5.52
C ASN A 105 -14.49 -3.33 6.23
N THR A 106 -15.11 -3.85 7.30
CA THR A 106 -14.76 -5.14 7.88
C THR A 106 -15.99 -6.06 7.90
N SER A 107 -15.83 -7.31 7.53
CA SER A 107 -16.90 -8.31 7.61
C SER A 107 -16.97 -8.97 8.98
N VAL A 108 -15.86 -9.05 9.68
CA VAL A 108 -15.73 -9.64 11.02
C VAL A 108 -14.69 -8.83 11.79
N GLY A 109 -15.03 -8.42 12.99
CA GLY A 109 -14.17 -7.56 13.83
C GLY A 109 -14.55 -6.09 13.76
N GLY A 110 -13.69 -5.22 14.22
CA GLY A 110 -13.90 -3.79 14.30
C GLY A 110 -12.96 -2.98 13.42
N ILE A 111 -13.25 -1.70 13.28
CA ILE A 111 -12.34 -0.68 12.79
C ILE A 111 -11.92 0.14 14.00
N GLU A 112 -10.62 0.21 14.25
CA GLU A 112 -10.05 1.04 15.30
C GLU A 112 -9.31 2.23 14.66
N ILE A 113 -9.61 3.43 15.12
CA ILE A 113 -8.92 4.66 14.72
C ILE A 113 -8.43 5.31 16.00
N ASN A 114 -7.13 5.27 16.24
CA ASN A 114 -6.49 5.78 17.46
C ASN A 114 -5.47 6.87 17.15
N SER A 115 -5.51 7.97 17.91
CA SER A 115 -4.52 9.03 17.89
C SER A 115 -3.94 9.20 19.29
N GLU A 116 -2.75 8.63 19.54
CA GLU A 116 -2.17 8.57 20.87
C GLU A 116 -1.69 9.93 21.41
N ALA A 117 -1.24 10.83 20.55
CA ALA A 117 -0.62 12.08 20.96
C ALA A 117 -1.20 13.33 20.29
N GLY A 118 -2.20 13.19 19.43
CA GLY A 118 -2.79 14.29 18.69
C GLY A 118 -4.32 14.26 18.72
N SER A 119 -4.92 15.01 17.81
CA SER A 119 -6.37 15.02 17.63
C SER A 119 -6.78 14.07 16.51
N LEU A 120 -7.92 13.42 16.65
CA LEU A 120 -8.68 12.86 15.55
C LEU A 120 -9.70 13.92 15.10
N THR A 121 -9.62 14.37 13.86
CA THR A 121 -10.57 15.32 13.27
C THR A 121 -11.39 14.62 12.20
N LEU A 122 -12.70 14.71 12.30
CA LEU A 122 -13.66 14.29 11.29
C LEU A 122 -14.34 15.56 10.75
N ASP A 123 -14.08 15.91 9.51
CA ASP A 123 -14.66 17.10 8.86
C ASP A 123 -15.42 16.66 7.61
N GLY A 124 -16.72 16.89 7.60
CA GLY A 124 -17.60 16.58 6.49
C GLY A 124 -18.29 17.84 5.97
N HIS A 125 -17.98 18.27 4.76
CA HIS A 125 -18.56 19.47 4.14
C HIS A 125 -20.10 19.48 4.16
N THR A 126 -20.75 18.34 3.96
CA THR A 126 -22.20 18.19 3.99
C THR A 126 -22.72 17.56 5.28
N GLY A 127 -21.86 16.94 6.07
CA GLY A 127 -22.19 16.32 7.35
C GLY A 127 -21.29 15.16 7.71
N VAL A 128 -21.33 14.75 8.94
CA VAL A 128 -20.78 13.49 9.46
C VAL A 128 -21.94 12.69 10.02
N ASP A 129 -22.20 11.50 9.49
CA ASP A 129 -23.25 10.59 9.93
C ASP A 129 -22.63 9.45 10.75
N ILE A 130 -23.12 9.24 11.96
CA ILE A 130 -22.66 8.17 12.86
C ILE A 130 -23.87 7.34 13.25
N ASP A 131 -23.98 6.14 12.68
CA ASP A 131 -25.08 5.22 12.93
C ASP A 131 -24.59 3.93 13.60
N ALA A 132 -25.30 3.51 14.63
CA ALA A 132 -25.12 2.22 15.27
C ALA A 132 -26.40 1.40 15.14
N SER A 133 -26.48 0.55 14.11
CA SER A 133 -27.61 -0.32 13.82
C SER A 133 -27.57 -1.62 14.64
N ASN A 134 -28.66 -2.42 14.51
CA ASN A 134 -28.73 -3.78 15.08
C ASN A 134 -28.45 -3.87 16.59
N SER A 135 -29.06 -3.04 17.39
CA SER A 135 -28.88 -2.97 18.84
C SER A 135 -27.50 -2.49 19.32
N GLY A 136 -26.71 -1.93 18.40
CA GLY A 136 -25.49 -1.21 18.76
C GLY A 136 -25.79 0.10 19.46
N LYS A 137 -24.77 0.72 20.01
CA LYS A 137 -24.90 2.02 20.65
C LYS A 137 -23.71 2.91 20.25
N VAL A 138 -23.96 4.18 20.08
CA VAL A 138 -22.92 5.20 19.99
C VAL A 138 -22.59 5.64 21.41
N THR A 139 -21.32 5.55 21.79
CA THR A 139 -20.81 6.06 23.06
C THR A 139 -19.83 7.20 22.79
N ILE A 140 -20.06 8.35 23.41
CA ILE A 140 -19.16 9.49 23.33
C ILE A 140 -18.77 9.82 24.78
N ASP A 141 -17.48 9.74 25.08
CA ASP A 141 -16.94 9.99 26.40
C ASP A 141 -15.77 10.99 26.29
N GLY A 142 -15.84 12.04 27.05
CA GLY A 142 -14.81 13.08 27.07
C GLY A 142 -14.41 13.40 28.52
N ALA A 143 -13.17 13.07 28.91
CA ALA A 143 -12.67 13.29 30.26
C ALA A 143 -12.75 14.74 30.76
N GLN A 144 -12.81 15.71 29.85
CA GLN A 144 -12.95 17.15 30.16
C GLN A 144 -14.28 17.75 29.70
N GLY A 145 -15.17 16.94 29.17
CA GLY A 145 -16.45 17.33 28.66
C GLY A 145 -16.67 17.03 27.19
N ILE A 146 -17.89 17.28 26.75
CA ILE A 146 -18.32 17.15 25.35
C ILE A 146 -18.98 18.45 24.96
N ASP A 147 -18.41 19.15 23.99
CA ASP A 147 -18.96 20.38 23.48
C ASP A 147 -19.80 20.12 22.24
N ILE A 148 -21.06 20.57 22.22
CA ILE A 148 -21.97 20.39 21.10
C ILE A 148 -22.47 21.77 20.65
N GLY A 149 -22.32 22.09 19.37
CA GLY A 149 -22.84 23.32 18.79
C GLY A 149 -22.04 24.60 19.13
N VAL A 150 -20.71 24.52 19.22
CA VAL A 150 -19.84 25.58 19.78
C VAL A 150 -19.65 26.77 18.85
N ALA A 151 -19.81 26.63 17.54
CA ALA A 151 -19.44 27.68 16.57
C ALA A 151 -20.60 28.60 16.12
N ALA A 152 -21.83 28.18 16.27
CA ALA A 152 -23.03 28.96 15.98
C ALA A 152 -24.22 28.40 16.76
N ASP A 153 -25.17 29.28 17.14
CA ASP A 153 -26.40 28.88 17.83
C ASP A 153 -27.30 28.09 16.86
N THR A 154 -26.97 26.84 16.60
CA THR A 154 -27.80 25.91 15.81
C THR A 154 -28.62 25.02 16.73
N PRO A 155 -29.87 24.70 16.38
CA PRO A 155 -30.68 23.79 17.18
C PRO A 155 -29.99 22.40 17.34
N ILE A 156 -30.06 21.88 18.55
CA ILE A 156 -29.76 20.47 18.83
C ILE A 156 -31.11 19.77 18.91
N ASP A 157 -31.36 18.85 17.97
CA ASP A 157 -32.56 18.04 17.93
C ASP A 157 -32.28 16.68 18.57
N ILE A 158 -33.04 16.33 19.60
CA ILE A 158 -32.91 15.05 20.29
C ILE A 158 -34.27 14.35 20.23
N ASP A 159 -34.42 13.45 19.28
CA ASP A 159 -35.59 12.59 19.15
C ASP A 159 -35.36 11.27 19.89
N SER A 160 -35.95 11.11 21.02
CA SER A 160 -35.82 9.89 21.84
C SER A 160 -37.09 9.59 22.61
N SER A 161 -37.36 8.31 22.83
CA SER A 161 -38.48 7.90 23.71
C SER A 161 -38.24 8.23 25.19
N THR A 162 -36.98 8.29 25.59
CA THR A 162 -36.53 8.68 26.95
C THR A 162 -35.22 9.45 26.85
N LEU A 163 -35.16 10.60 27.51
CA LEU A 163 -33.93 11.34 27.72
C LEU A 163 -33.60 11.28 29.22
N ASP A 164 -32.49 10.65 29.55
CA ASP A 164 -31.97 10.58 30.91
C ASP A 164 -30.75 11.47 31.03
N ILE A 165 -30.83 12.45 31.93
CA ILE A 165 -29.74 13.38 32.24
C ILE A 165 -29.45 13.21 33.72
N ASP A 166 -28.39 12.56 34.05
CA ASP A 166 -27.91 12.34 35.40
C ASP A 166 -26.76 13.32 35.69
N ALA A 167 -26.89 14.11 36.75
CA ALA A 167 -25.92 15.15 37.08
C ALA A 167 -25.38 14.99 38.50
#